data_25a365a341857a53f348bededbddf140
#
_entry.id   25a365a341857a53f348bededbddf140
#
_cell.length_a   1.000
_cell.length_b   1.000
_cell.length_c   1.000
_cell.angle_alpha   90.00
_cell.angle_beta   90.00
_cell.angle_gamma   90.00
#
_symmetry.space_group_name_H-M   'P 1'
#
loop_
_entity.id
_entity.type
_entity.pdbx_description
1 polymer ?
#
loop_
_entity_poly.entity_id
_entity_poly.type
_entity_poly.pdbx_seq_one_letter_code
_entity_poly.pdbx_strand_id
1 'polypeptide(L)'
;MQVKWLRRALENLDEEAAYIATDNPRIAAEFVVCMRDSAAILADHPNMGRPGRIAGTRELIVTRFPYLLPYRVRGGAVEVLRVFPTARKWPNHMN
;
A
#
# COMPACT_ATOMS: atom_id res chain seq x y z
N MET A 1 0.43 2.33 17.20
CA MET A 1 -0.78 3.04 16.76
C MET A 1 -1.59 2.16 15.81
N GLN A 2 -2.84 2.51 15.55
CA GLN A 2 -3.71 1.76 14.68
C GLN A 2 -3.34 1.98 13.22
N VAL A 3 -3.50 0.93 12.40
CA VAL A 3 -3.36 1.06 10.93
C VAL A 3 -4.74 0.93 10.32
N LYS A 4 -5.13 1.93 9.55
CA LYS A 4 -6.42 1.96 8.84
C LYS A 4 -6.17 1.94 7.34
N TRP A 5 -6.93 1.10 6.65
CA TRP A 5 -6.92 1.06 5.19
C TRP A 5 -8.09 1.91 4.68
N LEU A 6 -7.78 3.01 4.02
CA LEU A 6 -8.84 3.83 3.47
C LEU A 6 -9.51 3.12 2.29
N ARG A 7 -10.72 3.56 1.94
CA ARG A 7 -11.51 2.91 0.89
C ARG A 7 -10.73 2.75 -0.42
N ARG A 8 -10.06 3.81 -0.87
CA ARG A 8 -9.30 3.77 -2.13
C ARG A 8 -8.16 2.76 -2.08
N ALA A 9 -7.52 2.61 -0.92
CA ALA A 9 -6.48 1.63 -0.74
C ALA A 9 -7.04 0.21 -0.83
N LEU A 10 -8.21 -0.04 -0.22
CA LEU A 10 -8.85 -1.36 -0.31
C LEU A 10 -9.29 -1.67 -1.73
N GLU A 11 -9.82 -0.67 -2.44
CA GLU A 11 -10.18 -0.83 -3.85
C GLU A 11 -8.96 -1.17 -4.69
N ASN A 12 -7.85 -0.46 -4.49
CA ASN A 12 -6.60 -0.74 -5.19
C ASN A 12 -6.10 -2.15 -4.88
N LEU A 13 -6.16 -2.55 -3.61
CA LEU A 13 -5.72 -3.88 -3.20
C LEU A 13 -6.51 -4.97 -3.92
N ASP A 14 -7.83 -4.81 -3.97
CA ASP A 14 -8.70 -5.76 -4.65
C ASP A 14 -8.44 -5.81 -6.16
N GLU A 15 -8.28 -4.63 -6.78
CA GLU A 15 -7.99 -4.54 -8.21
C GLU A 15 -6.66 -5.20 -8.56
N GLU A 16 -5.63 -4.96 -7.75
CA GLU A 16 -4.31 -5.53 -8.00
C GLU A 16 -4.31 -7.03 -7.75
N ALA A 17 -5.02 -7.49 -6.71
CA ALA A 17 -5.16 -8.91 -6.45
C ALA A 17 -5.89 -9.63 -7.60
N ALA A 18 -6.94 -9.02 -8.13
CA ALA A 18 -7.69 -9.56 -9.26
C ALA A 18 -6.80 -9.66 -10.51
N TYR A 19 -5.99 -8.65 -10.74
CA TYR A 19 -5.04 -8.62 -11.85
C TYR A 19 -4.04 -9.80 -11.74
N ILE A 20 -3.46 -10.00 -10.56
CA ILE A 20 -2.53 -11.10 -10.32
C ILE A 20 -3.24 -12.45 -10.45
N ALA A 21 -4.48 -12.53 -9.95
CA ALA A 21 -5.26 -13.77 -9.96
C ALA A 21 -5.59 -14.25 -11.37
N THR A 22 -5.57 -13.35 -12.37
CA THR A 22 -5.76 -13.73 -13.76
C THR A 22 -4.76 -14.81 -14.19
N ASP A 23 -3.53 -14.72 -13.71
CA ASP A 23 -2.49 -15.70 -14.03
C ASP A 23 -2.30 -16.70 -12.90
N ASN A 24 -2.45 -16.30 -11.64
CA ASN A 24 -2.14 -17.15 -10.50
C ASN A 24 -2.93 -16.75 -9.25
N PRO A 25 -4.10 -17.41 -9.00
CA PRO A 25 -4.93 -17.07 -7.83
C PRO A 25 -4.22 -17.27 -6.49
N ARG A 26 -3.32 -18.25 -6.40
CA ARG A 26 -2.58 -18.52 -5.16
C ARG A 26 -1.63 -17.39 -4.85
N ILE A 27 -0.91 -16.89 -5.84
CA ILE A 27 0.01 -15.76 -5.67
C ILE A 27 -0.77 -14.49 -5.33
N ALA A 28 -1.97 -14.32 -5.89
CA ALA A 28 -2.83 -13.19 -5.55
C ALA A 28 -3.17 -13.18 -4.06
N ALA A 29 -3.48 -14.35 -3.49
CA ALA A 29 -3.76 -14.46 -2.05
C ALA A 29 -2.52 -14.11 -1.22
N GLU A 30 -1.34 -14.59 -1.63
CA GLU A 30 -0.08 -14.25 -0.96
C GLU A 30 0.23 -12.77 -1.05
N PHE A 31 -0.08 -12.15 -2.17
CA PHE A 31 0.08 -10.70 -2.36
C PHE A 31 -0.74 -9.92 -1.33
N VAL A 32 -2.02 -10.27 -1.17
CA VAL A 32 -2.89 -9.57 -0.21
C VAL A 32 -2.33 -9.68 1.20
N VAL A 33 -1.93 -10.88 1.62
CA VAL A 33 -1.33 -11.08 2.95
C VAL A 33 -0.06 -10.27 3.10
N CYS A 34 0.80 -10.26 2.08
CA CYS A 34 2.05 -9.51 2.10
C CYS A 34 1.82 -8.00 2.26
N MET A 35 0.84 -7.45 1.54
CA MET A 35 0.51 -6.03 1.65
C MET A 35 0.00 -5.70 3.04
N ARG A 36 -0.88 -6.52 3.59
CA ARG A 36 -1.44 -6.30 4.93
C ARG A 36 -0.37 -6.41 6.00
N ASP A 37 0.49 -7.43 5.93
CA ASP A 37 1.57 -7.61 6.89
C ASP A 37 2.57 -6.47 6.83
N SER A 38 2.90 -6.01 5.63
CA SER A 38 3.82 -4.88 5.43
C SER A 38 3.26 -3.61 6.07
N ALA A 39 1.98 -3.33 5.86
CA ALA A 39 1.34 -2.15 6.45
C ALA A 39 1.26 -2.25 7.98
N ALA A 40 1.05 -3.46 8.51
CA ALA A 40 0.92 -3.67 9.95
C ALA A 40 2.18 -3.24 10.72
N ILE A 41 3.35 -3.34 10.09
CA ILE A 41 4.61 -2.93 10.71
C ILE A 41 4.61 -1.43 11.03
N LEU A 42 3.86 -0.64 10.26
CA LEU A 42 3.77 0.80 10.46
C LEU A 42 3.10 1.17 11.77
N ALA A 43 2.36 0.25 12.41
CA ALA A 43 1.78 0.50 13.74
C ALA A 43 2.85 0.84 14.76
N ASP A 44 4.00 0.16 14.69
CA ASP A 44 5.12 0.38 15.60
C ASP A 44 6.21 1.27 15.01
N HIS A 45 6.23 1.43 13.69
CA HIS A 45 7.25 2.18 12.97
C HIS A 45 6.63 3.11 11.93
N PRO A 46 5.85 4.13 12.37
CA PRO A 46 5.12 4.98 11.43
C PRO A 46 6.01 5.83 10.53
N ASN A 47 7.26 6.02 10.90
CA ASN A 47 8.21 6.82 10.09
C ASN A 47 9.10 5.96 9.19
N MET A 48 8.81 4.65 9.08
CA MET A 48 9.62 3.73 8.29
C MET A 48 9.63 4.08 6.80
N GLY A 49 8.48 4.52 6.27
CA GLY A 49 8.39 4.89 4.86
C GLY A 49 9.18 6.16 4.55
N ARG A 50 9.68 6.27 3.32
CA ARG A 50 10.37 7.46 2.86
C ARG A 50 9.38 8.61 2.70
N PRO A 51 9.82 9.89 2.73
CA PRO A 51 8.93 11.01 2.43
C PRO A 51 8.25 10.80 1.08
N GLY A 52 6.94 11.00 1.05
CA GLY A 52 6.16 10.81 -0.16
C GLY A 52 6.28 11.99 -1.11
N ARG A 53 5.85 11.77 -2.35
CA ARG A 53 5.84 12.82 -3.36
C ARG A 53 4.72 13.85 -3.12
N ILE A 54 3.75 13.52 -2.27
CA ILE A 54 2.74 14.46 -1.81
C ILE A 54 3.11 14.88 -0.39
N ALA A 55 3.05 16.20 -0.11
CA ALA A 55 3.39 16.72 1.22
C ALA A 55 2.52 16.07 2.29
N GLY A 56 3.13 15.74 3.43
CA GLY A 56 2.44 15.10 4.55
C GLY A 56 2.24 13.61 4.41
N THR A 57 2.74 13.00 3.34
CA THR A 57 2.64 11.56 3.12
C THR A 57 4.01 10.88 3.17
N ARG A 58 3.98 9.58 3.32
CA ARG A 58 5.15 8.70 3.21
C ARG A 58 4.83 7.55 2.27
N GLU A 59 5.85 6.87 1.81
CA GLU A 59 5.70 5.71 0.90
C GLU A 59 6.47 4.54 1.47
N LEU A 60 5.75 3.45 1.74
CA LEU A 60 6.38 2.19 2.15
C LEU A 60 6.66 1.36 0.91
N ILE A 61 7.92 1.00 0.70
CA ILE A 61 8.32 0.16 -0.41
C ILE A 61 8.20 -1.30 0.03
N VAL A 62 7.43 -2.09 -0.70
CA VAL A 62 7.33 -3.52 -0.50
C VAL A 62 8.21 -4.19 -1.55
N THR A 63 9.10 -5.07 -1.11
CA THR A 63 10.10 -5.65 -2.02
C THR A 63 9.72 -7.00 -2.59
N ARG A 64 9.02 -7.83 -1.81
CA ARG A 64 8.60 -9.16 -2.28
C ARG A 64 7.71 -9.07 -3.51
N PHE A 65 6.80 -8.10 -3.52
CA PHE A 65 6.01 -7.72 -4.68
C PHE A 65 6.36 -6.27 -4.97
N PRO A 66 6.61 -5.89 -6.22
CA PRO A 66 7.09 -4.53 -6.51
C PRO A 66 5.95 -3.51 -6.38
N TYR A 67 5.60 -3.17 -5.15
CA TYR A 67 4.50 -2.26 -4.83
C TYR A 67 4.91 -1.19 -3.84
N LEU A 68 4.21 -0.06 -3.89
CA LEU A 68 4.31 1.03 -2.94
C LEU A 68 2.99 1.17 -2.20
N LEU A 69 3.09 1.47 -0.90
CA LEU A 69 1.95 1.79 -0.06
C LEU A 69 2.09 3.23 0.41
N PRO A 70 1.54 4.21 -0.31
CA PRO A 70 1.47 5.57 0.21
C PRO A 70 0.58 5.61 1.45
N TYR A 71 1.04 6.32 2.48
CA TYR A 71 0.29 6.42 3.73
C TYR A 71 0.57 7.77 4.39
N ARG A 72 -0.22 8.08 5.40
CA ARG A 72 0.00 9.26 6.26
C ARG A 72 -0.34 8.89 7.70
N VAL A 73 0.21 9.67 8.64
CA VAL A 73 -0.17 9.57 10.05
C VAL A 73 -1.13 10.71 10.34
N ARG A 74 -2.32 10.38 10.80
CA ARG A 74 -3.36 11.36 11.05
C ARG A 74 -4.25 10.89 12.19
N GLY A 75 -4.51 11.78 13.16
CA GLY A 75 -5.39 11.45 14.28
C GLY A 75 -4.89 10.27 15.10
N GLY A 76 -3.57 10.12 15.25
CA GLY A 76 -2.98 9.02 16.01
C GLY A 76 -3.06 7.67 15.32
N ALA A 77 -3.34 7.63 14.02
CA ALA A 77 -3.41 6.41 13.25
C ALA A 77 -2.60 6.52 11.96
N VAL A 78 -2.12 5.38 11.49
CA VAL A 78 -1.56 5.27 10.14
C VAL A 78 -2.72 5.03 9.19
N GLU A 79 -2.84 5.85 8.16
CA GLU A 79 -3.85 5.69 7.12
C GLU A 79 -3.19 5.28 5.82
N VAL A 80 -3.43 4.05 5.38
CA VAL A 80 -2.95 3.59 4.07
C VAL A 80 -3.85 4.19 3.01
N LEU A 81 -3.26 4.96 2.08
CA LEU A 81 -3.99 5.77 1.11
C LEU A 81 -4.23 5.04 -0.20
N ARG A 82 -3.24 4.30 -0.67
CA ARG A 82 -3.25 3.65 -1.98
C ARG A 82 -2.38 2.40 -1.97
N VAL A 83 -2.51 1.61 -3.04
CA VAL A 83 -1.60 0.50 -3.35
C VAL A 83 -1.22 0.67 -4.82
N PHE A 84 0.06 0.93 -5.09
CA PHE A 84 0.54 1.16 -6.45
C PHE A 84 1.65 0.20 -6.84
N PRO A 85 1.58 -0.41 -8.03
CA PRO A 85 2.71 -1.19 -8.55
C PRO A 85 3.86 -0.26 -8.93
N THR A 86 5.10 -0.65 -8.60
CA THR A 86 6.27 0.13 -8.98
C THR A 86 6.70 -0.12 -10.42
N ALA A 87 6.33 -1.29 -10.97
CA ALA A 87 6.74 -1.70 -12.31
C ALA A 87 5.85 -1.14 -13.41
N ARG A 88 4.66 -0.61 -13.05
CA ARG A 88 3.73 -0.03 -14.01
C ARG A 88 3.80 1.49 -13.98
N LYS A 89 3.43 2.12 -15.09
CA LYS A 89 3.42 3.56 -15.16
C LYS A 89 2.35 4.12 -14.22
N TRP A 90 2.76 5.07 -13.38
CA TRP A 90 1.84 5.75 -12.49
C TRP A 90 1.03 6.80 -13.24
N PRO A 91 -0.17 7.13 -12.75
CA PRO A 91 -0.90 8.28 -13.28
C PRO A 91 -0.11 9.57 -13.04
N ASN A 92 -0.34 10.57 -13.87
CA ASN A 92 0.37 11.84 -13.76
C ASN A 92 0.06 12.57 -12.45
N HIS A 93 -1.06 12.25 -11.83
CA HIS A 93 -1.45 12.82 -10.54
C HIS A 93 -2.17 11.76 -9.72
N MET A 94 -2.08 11.89 -8.40
CA MET A 94 -2.73 10.98 -7.47
C MET A 94 -3.98 11.64 -6.91
N ASN A 95 -5.10 11.25 -7.42
CA ASN A 95 -6.38 11.74 -6.93
C ASN A 95 -7.39 10.62 -6.80
#